data_511fbe76868f5dac876efb57cf434524
#
_entry.id   511fbe76868f5dac876efb57cf434524
#
_cell.length_a   1.000
_cell.length_b   1.000
_cell.length_c   1.000
_cell.angle_alpha   90.00
_cell.angle_beta   90.00
_cell.angle_gamma   90.00
#
_symmetry.space_group_name_H-M   'P 1'
#
loop_
_entity.id
_entity.type
_entity.pdbx_description
1 polymer ?
#
loop_
_entity_poly.entity_id
_entity_poly.type
_entity_poly.pdbx_seq_one_letter_code
_entity_poly.pdbx_strand_id
1 'polypeptide(L)'
;MKTLIVLIAAIGIFYVGWTLWKWAHYRKPDPVEYFAGWDGYTLPIQLTNRITKDEAEAIAARGNGYLIGYFDDGGRLIRDVKMLKGAVFFEHLYEYYPSGKLRRVSVTNPKGVVTTREYEDGAIPGWFW
;
A
#
# COMPACT_ATOMS: atom_id res chain seq x y z
N MET A 1 46.64 -15.05 6.14
CA MET A 1 46.25 -13.63 6.23
C MET A 1 45.75 -13.05 4.91
N LYS A 2 46.44 -13.24 3.81
CA LYS A 2 46.00 -12.72 2.50
C LYS A 2 44.65 -13.28 2.03
N THR A 3 44.37 -14.57 2.28
CA THR A 3 43.11 -15.22 1.91
C THR A 3 41.91 -14.68 2.72
N LEU A 4 42.10 -14.33 4.00
CA LEU A 4 41.05 -13.78 4.85
C LEU A 4 40.62 -12.36 4.42
N ILE A 5 41.61 -11.53 4.02
CA ILE A 5 41.37 -10.15 3.55
C ILE A 5 40.56 -10.18 2.25
N VAL A 6 40.91 -11.08 1.32
CA VAL A 6 40.16 -11.25 0.07
C VAL A 6 38.72 -11.68 0.31
N LEU A 7 38.48 -12.57 1.29
CA LEU A 7 37.14 -13.06 1.62
C LEU A 7 36.25 -11.94 2.20
N ILE A 8 36.81 -11.12 3.09
CA ILE A 8 36.11 -9.96 3.69
C ILE A 8 35.77 -8.93 2.63
N ALA A 9 36.69 -8.64 1.71
CA ALA A 9 36.45 -7.71 0.61
C ALA A 9 35.34 -8.21 -0.33
N ALA A 10 35.32 -9.51 -0.65
CA ALA A 10 34.29 -10.13 -1.48
C ALA A 10 32.89 -10.06 -0.83
N ILE A 11 32.78 -10.29 0.48
CA ILE A 11 31.51 -10.18 1.24
C ILE A 11 31.04 -8.73 1.26
N GLY A 12 31.93 -7.77 1.47
CA GLY A 12 31.61 -6.34 1.46
C GLY A 12 31.09 -5.87 0.10
N ILE A 13 31.71 -6.29 -0.99
CA ILE A 13 31.27 -5.97 -2.35
C ILE A 13 29.89 -6.59 -2.64
N PHE A 14 29.66 -7.82 -2.22
CA PHE A 14 28.37 -8.49 -2.38
C PHE A 14 27.26 -7.75 -1.63
N TYR A 15 27.49 -7.35 -0.38
CA TYR A 15 26.52 -6.62 0.44
C TYR A 15 26.15 -5.26 -0.16
N VAL A 16 27.14 -4.49 -0.61
CA VAL A 16 26.93 -3.19 -1.26
C VAL A 16 26.19 -3.38 -2.58
N GLY A 17 26.56 -4.37 -3.38
CA GLY A 17 25.86 -4.68 -4.63
C GLY A 17 24.40 -5.06 -4.42
N TRP A 18 24.10 -5.84 -3.37
CA TRP A 18 22.73 -6.25 -3.04
C TRP A 18 21.87 -5.06 -2.56
N THR A 19 22.41 -4.16 -1.72
CA THR A 19 21.71 -2.96 -1.27
C THR A 19 21.45 -1.99 -2.42
N LEU A 20 22.42 -1.79 -3.34
CA LEU A 20 22.24 -0.96 -4.52
C LEU A 20 21.19 -1.55 -5.47
N TRP A 21 21.19 -2.87 -5.67
CA TRP A 21 20.19 -3.54 -6.49
C TRP A 21 18.79 -3.34 -5.90
N LYS A 22 18.62 -3.55 -4.59
CA LYS A 22 17.36 -3.38 -3.89
C LYS A 22 16.84 -1.94 -3.99
N TRP A 23 17.74 -0.96 -3.87
CA TRP A 23 17.39 0.46 -4.01
C TRP A 23 17.02 0.81 -5.46
N ALA A 24 17.76 0.32 -6.44
CA ALA A 24 17.50 0.58 -7.86
C ALA A 24 16.17 -0.03 -8.35
N HIS A 25 15.68 -1.11 -7.70
CA HIS A 25 14.41 -1.75 -8.04
C HIS A 25 13.24 -1.24 -7.19
N TYR A 26 13.50 -0.39 -6.19
CA TYR A 26 12.44 0.26 -5.46
C TYR A 26 11.78 1.29 -6.37
N ARG A 27 10.49 1.11 -6.58
CA ARG A 27 9.67 2.05 -7.34
C ARG A 27 8.64 2.69 -6.40
N LYS A 28 8.70 4.03 -6.28
CA LYS A 28 7.67 4.80 -5.64
C LYS A 28 6.36 4.60 -6.42
N PRO A 29 5.21 4.35 -5.74
CA PRO A 29 3.94 4.24 -6.46
C PRO A 29 3.60 5.54 -7.16
N ASP A 30 2.96 5.44 -8.32
CA ASP A 30 2.32 6.58 -8.96
C ASP A 30 1.20 7.12 -8.07
N PRO A 31 0.76 8.39 -8.23
CA PRO A 31 -0.32 8.95 -7.42
C PRO A 31 -1.60 8.11 -7.44
N VAL A 32 -1.85 7.40 -8.54
CA VAL A 32 -2.99 6.48 -8.67
C VAL A 32 -2.49 5.15 -9.22
N GLU A 33 -2.81 4.06 -8.52
CA GLU A 33 -2.43 2.70 -8.92
C GLU A 33 -3.65 1.77 -8.80
N TYR A 34 -3.65 0.69 -9.60
CA TYR A 34 -4.73 -0.30 -9.61
C TYR A 34 -4.23 -1.63 -9.05
N PHE A 35 -5.14 -2.34 -8.37
CA PHE A 35 -4.80 -3.60 -7.69
C PHE A 35 -5.92 -4.62 -7.86
N ALA A 36 -5.55 -5.89 -7.94
CA ALA A 36 -6.50 -6.99 -8.02
C ALA A 36 -6.88 -7.54 -6.63
N GLY A 37 -6.07 -7.32 -5.60
CA GLY A 37 -6.28 -7.88 -4.27
C GLY A 37 -5.99 -6.91 -3.14
N TRP A 38 -6.36 -7.30 -1.93
CA TRP A 38 -6.13 -6.53 -0.72
C TRP A 38 -6.15 -7.42 0.52
N ASP A 39 -5.56 -6.91 1.59
CA ASP A 39 -5.56 -7.51 2.91
C ASP A 39 -6.03 -6.45 3.92
N GLY A 40 -7.08 -6.73 4.66
CA GLY A 40 -7.73 -5.83 5.61
C GLY A 40 -7.45 -6.11 7.08
N TYR A 41 -6.46 -6.96 7.40
CA TYR A 41 -6.14 -7.27 8.80
C TYR A 41 -5.59 -6.08 9.56
N THR A 42 -4.97 -5.13 8.88
CA THR A 42 -4.45 -3.89 9.46
C THR A 42 -4.96 -2.68 8.69
N LEU A 43 -4.87 -1.50 9.31
CA LEU A 43 -5.15 -0.23 8.66
C LEU A 43 -3.86 0.62 8.60
N PRO A 44 -3.52 1.23 7.48
CA PRO A 44 -4.22 1.12 6.19
C PRO A 44 -4.27 -0.32 5.67
N ILE A 45 -5.27 -0.62 4.86
CA ILE A 45 -5.32 -1.92 4.20
C ILE A 45 -4.10 -2.09 3.30
N GLN A 46 -3.67 -3.33 3.12
CA GLN A 46 -2.57 -3.64 2.22
C GLN A 46 -3.12 -4.00 0.85
N LEU A 47 -2.77 -3.20 -0.16
CA LEU A 47 -3.12 -3.46 -1.55
C LEU A 47 -2.11 -4.43 -2.17
N THR A 48 -2.60 -5.45 -2.86
CA THR A 48 -1.80 -6.52 -3.43
C THR A 48 -2.11 -6.73 -4.91
N ASN A 49 -1.17 -7.34 -5.64
CA ASN A 49 -1.32 -7.65 -7.06
C ASN A 49 -1.59 -6.41 -7.91
N ARG A 50 -0.58 -5.54 -8.02
CA ARG A 50 -0.64 -4.37 -8.89
C ARG A 50 -0.95 -4.79 -10.32
N ILE A 51 -1.92 -4.12 -10.94
CA ILE A 51 -2.36 -4.34 -12.31
C ILE A 51 -2.37 -3.03 -13.08
N THR A 52 -2.47 -3.11 -14.38
CA THR A 52 -2.66 -1.93 -15.23
C THR A 52 -4.11 -1.47 -15.20
N LYS A 53 -4.35 -0.24 -15.64
CA LYS A 53 -5.70 0.28 -15.80
C LYS A 53 -6.53 -0.59 -16.76
N ASP A 54 -5.92 -1.03 -17.85
CA ASP A 54 -6.58 -1.88 -18.85
C ASP A 54 -6.97 -3.24 -18.26
N GLU A 55 -6.10 -3.82 -17.44
CA GLU A 55 -6.40 -5.06 -16.70
C GLU A 55 -7.55 -4.87 -15.71
N ALA A 56 -7.59 -3.73 -15.01
CA ALA A 56 -8.68 -3.39 -14.09
C ALA A 56 -10.01 -3.26 -14.85
N GLU A 57 -10.01 -2.59 -16.00
CA GLU A 57 -11.18 -2.46 -16.85
C GLU A 57 -11.67 -3.82 -17.36
N ALA A 58 -10.75 -4.73 -17.71
CA ALA A 58 -11.08 -6.10 -18.11
C ALA A 58 -11.71 -6.91 -16.97
N ILE A 59 -11.22 -6.74 -15.74
CA ILE A 59 -11.80 -7.35 -14.53
C ILE A 59 -13.22 -6.83 -14.31
N ALA A 60 -13.42 -5.53 -14.42
CA ALA A 60 -14.73 -4.90 -14.28
C ALA A 60 -15.72 -5.39 -15.35
N ALA A 61 -15.27 -5.56 -16.59
CA ALA A 61 -16.08 -6.06 -17.68
C ALA A 61 -16.61 -7.49 -17.43
N ARG A 62 -15.89 -8.29 -16.62
CA ARG A 62 -16.34 -9.62 -16.20
C ARG A 62 -17.24 -9.60 -14.96
N GLY A 63 -17.58 -8.43 -14.43
CA GLY A 63 -18.40 -8.29 -13.23
C GLY A 63 -17.64 -8.52 -11.91
N ASN A 64 -16.31 -8.55 -11.96
CA ASN A 64 -15.46 -8.72 -10.80
C ASN A 64 -15.00 -7.37 -10.22
N GLY A 65 -14.49 -7.40 -8.98
CA GLY A 65 -14.00 -6.22 -8.30
C GLY A 65 -12.50 -5.98 -8.51
N TYR A 66 -12.11 -4.72 -8.41
CA TYR A 66 -10.71 -4.29 -8.35
C TYR A 66 -10.58 -3.12 -7.38
N LEU A 67 -9.35 -2.75 -7.04
CA LEU A 67 -9.09 -1.64 -6.13
C LEU A 67 -8.26 -0.56 -6.79
N ILE A 68 -8.50 0.67 -6.33
CA ILE A 68 -7.72 1.84 -6.73
C ILE A 68 -7.06 2.38 -5.47
N GLY A 69 -5.75 2.57 -5.51
CA GLY A 69 -4.97 3.19 -4.45
C GLY A 69 -4.52 4.58 -4.86
N TYR A 70 -4.70 5.54 -3.97
CA TYR A 70 -4.23 6.91 -4.12
C TYR A 70 -3.13 7.16 -3.11
N PHE A 71 -1.98 7.66 -3.59
CA PHE A 71 -0.77 7.82 -2.79
C PHE A 71 -0.34 9.28 -2.76
N ASP A 72 0.19 9.71 -1.61
CA ASP A 72 0.79 11.04 -1.48
C ASP A 72 2.21 11.09 -2.09
N ASP A 73 2.84 12.25 -2.06
CA ASP A 73 4.19 12.45 -2.59
C ASP A 73 5.23 11.59 -1.88
N GLY A 74 5.00 11.21 -0.65
CA GLY A 74 5.84 10.30 0.12
C GLY A 74 5.61 8.82 -0.16
N GLY A 75 4.62 8.48 -1.01
CA GLY A 75 4.26 7.11 -1.34
C GLY A 75 3.37 6.43 -0.31
N ARG A 76 2.75 7.18 0.61
CA ARG A 76 1.79 6.63 1.58
C ARG A 76 0.40 6.57 0.99
N LEU A 77 -0.33 5.51 1.32
CA LEU A 77 -1.72 5.35 0.91
C LEU A 77 -2.60 6.35 1.67
N ILE A 78 -3.25 7.26 0.94
CA ILE A 78 -4.16 8.27 1.52
C ILE A 78 -5.62 7.96 1.22
N ARG A 79 -5.89 7.14 0.22
CA ARG A 79 -7.25 6.74 -0.16
C ARG A 79 -7.19 5.40 -0.86
N ASP A 80 -8.12 4.52 -0.60
CA ASP A 80 -8.38 3.36 -1.43
C ASP A 80 -9.87 3.23 -1.72
N VAL A 81 -10.18 2.69 -2.88
CA VAL A 81 -11.55 2.48 -3.34
C VAL A 81 -11.64 1.08 -3.91
N LYS A 82 -12.58 0.29 -3.42
CA LYS A 82 -12.95 -0.96 -4.07
C LYS A 82 -14.12 -0.72 -5.01
N MET A 83 -13.91 -1.02 -6.27
CA MET A 83 -14.93 -0.98 -7.31
C MET A 83 -15.50 -2.37 -7.52
N LEU A 84 -16.81 -2.48 -7.59
CA LEU A 84 -17.52 -3.72 -7.90
C LEU A 84 -18.71 -3.42 -8.79
N LYS A 85 -18.76 -4.03 -9.97
CA LYS A 85 -19.86 -3.86 -10.95
C LYS A 85 -20.12 -2.39 -11.28
N GLY A 86 -19.05 -1.61 -11.46
CA GLY A 86 -19.14 -0.20 -11.82
C GLY A 86 -19.54 0.76 -10.69
N ALA A 87 -19.67 0.28 -9.47
CA ALA A 87 -20.01 1.08 -8.29
C ALA A 87 -18.96 0.96 -7.21
N VAL A 88 -18.89 1.97 -6.34
CA VAL A 88 -18.02 1.93 -5.16
C VAL A 88 -18.59 0.93 -4.15
N PHE A 89 -17.80 -0.10 -3.82
CA PHE A 89 -18.13 -1.07 -2.80
C PHE A 89 -17.71 -0.61 -1.41
N PHE A 90 -16.50 -0.08 -1.29
CA PHE A 90 -16.06 0.65 -0.10
C PHE A 90 -15.01 1.70 -0.48
N GLU A 91 -14.81 2.65 0.41
CA GLU A 91 -13.77 3.66 0.30
C GLU A 91 -13.17 3.92 1.67
N HIS A 92 -11.85 3.99 1.74
CA HIS A 92 -11.12 4.43 2.93
C HIS A 92 -10.39 5.73 2.61
N LEU A 93 -10.44 6.68 3.56
CA LEU A 93 -9.61 7.87 3.57
C LEU A 93 -8.73 7.83 4.79
N TYR A 94 -7.43 8.03 4.62
CA TYR A 94 -6.44 7.94 5.69
C TYR A 94 -5.77 9.29 5.92
N GLU A 95 -5.65 9.68 7.18
CA GLU A 95 -4.84 10.81 7.61
C GLU A 95 -3.79 10.31 8.59
N TYR A 96 -2.59 10.90 8.51
CA TYR A 96 -1.44 10.45 9.30
C TYR A 96 -0.91 11.58 10.17
N TYR A 97 -0.36 11.21 11.34
CA TYR A 97 0.47 12.11 12.15
C TYR A 97 1.80 12.39 11.45
N PRO A 98 2.51 13.47 11.83
CA PRO A 98 3.87 13.71 11.34
C PRO A 98 4.83 12.54 11.61
N SER A 99 4.58 11.74 12.65
CA SER A 99 5.32 10.51 12.96
C SER A 99 5.17 9.40 11.91
N GLY A 100 4.19 9.53 11.00
CA GLY A 100 3.84 8.50 10.02
C GLY A 100 2.79 7.50 10.50
N LYS A 101 2.36 7.60 11.76
CA LYS A 101 1.30 6.74 12.31
C LYS A 101 -0.07 7.23 11.90
N LEU A 102 -1.00 6.31 11.77
CA LEU A 102 -2.37 6.60 11.36
C LEU A 102 -3.07 7.45 12.42
N ARG A 103 -3.66 8.58 11.98
CA ARG A 103 -4.43 9.49 12.82
C ARG A 103 -5.92 9.29 12.71
N ARG A 104 -6.42 9.19 11.48
CA ARG A 104 -7.86 9.09 11.21
C ARG A 104 -8.11 8.21 10.00
N VAL A 105 -9.15 7.40 10.09
CA VAL A 105 -9.68 6.64 8.95
C VAL A 105 -11.16 6.96 8.82
N SER A 106 -11.59 7.32 7.62
CA SER A 106 -13.00 7.43 7.26
C SER A 106 -13.34 6.31 6.30
N VAL A 107 -14.35 5.52 6.63
CA VAL A 107 -14.80 4.37 5.83
C VAL A 107 -16.19 4.66 5.30
N THR A 108 -16.35 4.58 3.99
CA THR A 108 -17.67 4.67 3.34
C THR A 108 -18.09 3.27 2.89
N ASN A 109 -19.27 2.84 3.32
CA ASN A 109 -19.83 1.54 2.94
C ASN A 109 -20.59 1.59 1.61
N PRO A 110 -21.07 0.45 1.07
CA PRO A 110 -21.82 0.44 -0.20
C PRO A 110 -23.09 1.27 -0.21
N LYS A 111 -23.65 1.57 0.97
CA LYS A 111 -24.85 2.41 1.10
C LYS A 111 -24.54 3.91 1.19
N GLY A 112 -23.24 4.29 1.12
CA GLY A 112 -22.80 5.65 1.26
C GLY A 112 -22.71 6.17 2.69
N VAL A 113 -22.84 5.29 3.69
CA VAL A 113 -22.70 5.66 5.10
C VAL A 113 -21.23 5.76 5.46
N VAL A 114 -20.85 6.89 6.06
CA VAL A 114 -19.47 7.18 6.47
C VAL A 114 -19.30 6.94 7.95
N THR A 115 -18.29 6.16 8.31
CA THR A 115 -17.86 5.95 9.70
C THR A 115 -16.42 6.45 9.84
N THR A 116 -16.15 7.27 10.84
CA THR A 116 -14.83 7.84 11.09
C THR A 116 -14.29 7.32 12.41
N ARG A 117 -13.02 6.94 12.43
CA ARG A 117 -12.27 6.55 13.63
C ARG A 117 -11.02 7.36 13.76
N GLU A 118 -10.70 7.74 14.99
CA GLU A 118 -9.48 8.47 15.33
C GLU A 118 -8.62 7.63 16.26
N TYR A 119 -7.29 7.77 16.08
CA TYR A 119 -6.28 7.06 16.86
C TYR A 119 -5.33 8.07 17.49
N GLU A 120 -4.87 7.77 18.70
CA GLU A 120 -3.80 8.54 19.32
C GLU A 120 -2.46 8.19 18.68
N ASP A 121 -1.52 9.15 18.65
CA ASP A 121 -0.17 8.87 18.17
C ASP A 121 0.49 7.80 19.05
N GLY A 122 0.93 6.71 18.43
CA GLY A 122 1.44 5.54 19.12
C GLY A 122 0.44 4.39 19.29
N ALA A 123 -0.86 4.59 19.00
CA ALA A 123 -1.83 3.50 18.95
C ALA A 123 -1.52 2.51 17.83
N ILE A 124 -1.97 1.25 18.00
CA ILE A 124 -1.85 0.21 16.97
C ILE A 124 -3.20 0.03 16.30
N PRO A 125 -3.42 0.59 15.08
CA PRO A 125 -4.70 0.49 14.39
C PRO A 125 -5.03 -0.96 14.01
N GLY A 126 -6.29 -1.33 14.16
CA GLY A 126 -6.78 -2.65 13.78
C GLY A 126 -6.77 -3.71 14.88
N TRP A 127 -6.16 -3.43 16.03
CA TRP A 127 -6.07 -4.40 17.13
C TRP A 127 -7.31 -4.47 18.03
N PHE A 128 -8.19 -3.48 18.00
CA PHE A 128 -9.36 -3.37 18.90
C PHE A 128 -10.64 -2.98 18.13
N TRP A 129 -10.90 -3.73 17.12
CA TRP A 129 -12.12 -3.55 16.30
C TRP A 129 -13.30 -4.34 16.83
#